data_2899d5361b848fc479971fa0b3eb355d
#
_entry.id   2899d5361b848fc479971fa0b3eb355d
#
_cell.length_a   1.000
_cell.length_b   1.000
_cell.length_c   1.000
_cell.angle_alpha   90.00
_cell.angle_beta   90.00
_cell.angle_gamma   90.00
#
_symmetry.space_group_name_H-M   'P 1'
#
loop_
_entity.id
_entity.type
_entity.pdbx_description
1 polymer ?
#
loop_
_entity_poly.entity_id
_entity_poly.type
_entity_poly.pdbx_seq_one_letter_code
_entity_poly.pdbx_strand_id
1 'polypeptide(L)'
;IRQMQIPQPDFVLCCNNICNCMIKWYENIAKELNIPMIMIDIPFNPDYEVSDAEVEYIKAQFWDAIHQLEEYTGKKWSDERFKEVMEISGRSSRAWLEATEQAKYTPSPFNGFDLLNHMAVMVTARGKKEAADAMETLLKEYKENHEKGTSTFRAEEKYRIMFEGIACWPWLRVTSTGLKSRGINMVTTIYADAFGFIYDDFDGMCRAYANVPNAMNLEHARDKRIKLCKDCLLYTSPSP
;
A
#
# COMPACT_ATOMS: atom_id res chain seq x y z
N ILE A 1 12.57 -28.53 10.83
CA ILE A 1 11.90 -27.44 10.10
C ILE A 1 11.30 -28.11 8.87
N ARG A 2 9.97 -28.26 8.84
CA ARG A 2 9.28 -28.67 7.61
C ARG A 2 9.54 -27.56 6.59
N GLN A 3 10.29 -27.85 5.54
CA GLN A 3 10.38 -26.99 4.37
C GLN A 3 8.94 -26.92 3.79
N MET A 4 8.29 -25.77 3.94
CA MET A 4 7.10 -25.49 3.17
C MET A 4 7.53 -25.42 1.71
N GLN A 5 7.09 -26.37 0.91
CA GLN A 5 7.29 -26.27 -0.54
C GLN A 5 6.42 -25.13 -1.04
N ILE A 6 7.07 -24.07 -1.49
CA ILE A 6 6.39 -23.00 -2.21
C ILE A 6 6.05 -23.55 -3.59
N PRO A 7 4.77 -23.49 -4.03
CA PRO A 7 4.41 -23.93 -5.38
C PRO A 7 5.25 -23.20 -6.42
N GLN A 8 5.68 -23.91 -7.46
CA GLN A 8 6.36 -23.27 -8.57
C GLN A 8 5.37 -22.36 -9.31
N PRO A 9 5.71 -21.10 -9.58
CA PRO A 9 4.86 -20.21 -10.36
C PRO A 9 4.90 -20.58 -11.86
N ASP A 10 3.79 -20.33 -12.55
CA ASP A 10 3.70 -20.52 -14.01
C ASP A 10 4.29 -19.31 -14.76
N PHE A 11 4.24 -18.12 -14.16
CA PHE A 11 4.83 -16.89 -14.67
C PHE A 11 5.10 -15.91 -13.52
N VAL A 12 5.84 -14.85 -13.80
CA VAL A 12 6.07 -13.73 -12.88
C VAL A 12 5.39 -12.49 -13.47
N LEU A 13 4.59 -11.79 -12.64
CA LEU A 13 4.01 -10.49 -12.97
C LEU A 13 4.55 -9.44 -12.00
N CYS A 14 5.15 -8.39 -12.52
CA CYS A 14 5.67 -7.30 -11.70
C CYS A 14 5.60 -5.95 -12.42
N CYS A 15 5.82 -4.88 -11.67
CA CYS A 15 6.01 -3.53 -12.18
C CYS A 15 7.32 -2.94 -11.65
N ASN A 16 7.84 -1.93 -12.33
CA ASN A 16 9.15 -1.33 -12.02
C ASN A 16 9.07 -0.09 -11.10
N ASN A 17 7.88 0.35 -10.74
CA ASN A 17 7.68 1.61 -10.01
C ASN A 17 7.87 1.52 -8.48
N ILE A 18 8.42 0.42 -7.96
CA ILE A 18 8.65 0.25 -6.52
C ILE A 18 10.13 0.26 -6.19
N CYS A 19 10.88 -0.78 -6.56
CA CYS A 19 12.33 -0.80 -6.34
C CYS A 19 13.05 -1.76 -7.28
N ASN A 20 14.30 -1.40 -7.61
CA ASN A 20 15.14 -2.19 -8.51
C ASN A 20 15.49 -3.59 -7.94
N CYS A 21 15.52 -3.75 -6.62
CA CYS A 21 15.76 -5.06 -6.00
C CYS A 21 14.66 -6.05 -6.33
N MET A 22 13.40 -5.63 -6.28
CA MET A 22 12.24 -6.48 -6.64
C MET A 22 12.33 -6.95 -8.10
N ILE A 23 12.66 -6.04 -9.02
CA ILE A 23 12.83 -6.37 -10.44
C ILE A 23 13.87 -7.49 -10.59
N LYS A 24 15.03 -7.33 -9.96
CA LYS A 24 16.12 -8.33 -10.03
C LYS A 24 15.75 -9.65 -9.38
N TRP A 25 14.96 -9.66 -8.31
CA TRP A 25 14.42 -10.88 -7.75
C TRP A 25 13.54 -11.63 -8.74
N TYR A 26 12.60 -10.94 -9.36
CA TYR A 26 11.69 -11.52 -10.33
C TYR A 26 12.39 -11.99 -11.60
N GLU A 27 13.35 -11.22 -12.12
CA GLU A 27 14.19 -11.64 -13.23
C GLU A 27 14.95 -12.94 -12.93
N ASN A 28 15.56 -13.04 -11.73
CA ASN A 28 16.30 -14.23 -11.33
C ASN A 28 15.38 -15.44 -11.15
N ILE A 29 14.20 -15.25 -10.54
CA ILE A 29 13.21 -16.33 -10.39
C ILE A 29 12.74 -16.81 -11.78
N ALA A 30 12.37 -15.90 -12.65
CA ALA A 30 11.92 -16.23 -14.00
C ALA A 30 13.00 -17.00 -14.79
N LYS A 31 14.24 -16.53 -14.70
CA LYS A 31 15.39 -17.18 -15.34
C LYS A 31 15.70 -18.57 -14.77
N GLU A 32 15.75 -18.69 -13.45
CA GLU A 32 16.08 -19.95 -12.76
C GLU A 32 15.02 -21.03 -13.00
N LEU A 33 13.75 -20.63 -13.01
CA LEU A 33 12.64 -21.54 -13.22
C LEU A 33 12.27 -21.69 -14.72
N ASN A 34 12.92 -20.94 -15.62
CA ASN A 34 12.63 -20.89 -17.04
C ASN A 34 11.15 -20.63 -17.33
N ILE A 35 10.59 -19.61 -16.67
CA ILE A 35 9.19 -19.20 -16.80
C ILE A 35 9.10 -17.76 -17.34
N PRO A 36 7.96 -17.39 -17.96
CA PRO A 36 7.77 -16.03 -18.47
C PRO A 36 7.78 -14.97 -17.37
N MET A 37 8.25 -13.77 -17.71
CA MET A 37 8.14 -12.59 -16.88
C MET A 37 7.36 -11.50 -17.62
N ILE A 38 6.23 -11.12 -17.06
CA ILE A 38 5.40 -10.00 -17.51
C ILE A 38 5.78 -8.79 -16.72
N MET A 39 6.30 -7.75 -17.38
CA MET A 39 6.69 -6.49 -16.77
C MET A 39 5.73 -5.38 -17.19
N ILE A 40 5.20 -4.65 -16.21
CA ILE A 40 4.46 -3.41 -16.45
C ILE A 40 5.42 -2.26 -16.16
N ASP A 41 5.81 -1.55 -17.22
CA ASP A 41 6.70 -0.40 -17.11
C ASP A 41 5.90 0.85 -16.74
N ILE A 42 6.23 1.44 -15.58
CA ILE A 42 5.63 2.65 -15.07
C ILE A 42 6.76 3.67 -14.87
N PRO A 43 6.83 4.72 -15.69
CA PRO A 43 7.90 5.69 -15.63
C PRO A 43 7.84 6.53 -14.35
N PHE A 44 8.97 7.13 -14.01
CA PHE A 44 9.00 8.19 -13.00
C PHE A 44 8.25 9.40 -13.54
N ASN A 45 7.26 9.89 -12.80
CA ASN A 45 6.52 11.10 -13.13
C ASN A 45 7.36 12.35 -12.75
N PRO A 46 7.86 13.13 -13.72
CA PRO A 46 8.65 14.32 -13.45
C PRO A 46 7.81 15.52 -13.01
N ASP A 47 6.53 15.53 -13.36
CA ASP A 47 5.61 16.62 -13.11
C ASP A 47 4.76 16.38 -11.85
N TYR A 48 4.19 17.43 -11.28
CA TYR A 48 3.34 17.31 -10.10
C TYR A 48 2.06 16.51 -10.43
N GLU A 49 1.48 16.77 -11.58
CA GLU A 49 0.32 16.07 -12.11
C GLU A 49 0.74 15.05 -13.19
N VAL A 50 0.10 13.91 -13.21
CA VAL A 50 0.32 12.88 -14.24
C VAL A 50 -0.28 13.35 -15.55
N SER A 51 0.53 13.44 -16.60
CA SER A 51 0.09 13.86 -17.93
C SER A 51 -0.75 12.78 -18.63
N ASP A 52 -1.61 13.19 -19.58
CA ASP A 52 -2.38 12.23 -20.38
C ASP A 52 -1.47 11.31 -21.23
N ALA A 53 -0.30 11.81 -21.66
CA ALA A 53 0.66 11.00 -22.38
C ALA A 53 1.24 9.86 -21.52
N GLU A 54 1.52 10.12 -20.24
CA GLU A 54 1.94 9.09 -19.28
C GLU A 54 0.83 8.09 -19.01
N VAL A 55 -0.41 8.56 -18.88
CA VAL A 55 -1.58 7.69 -18.71
C VAL A 55 -1.71 6.73 -19.89
N GLU A 56 -1.64 7.24 -21.13
CA GLU A 56 -1.73 6.40 -22.34
C GLU A 56 -0.55 5.41 -22.44
N TYR A 57 0.66 5.82 -22.06
CA TYR A 57 1.81 4.92 -21.99
C TYR A 57 1.58 3.78 -20.99
N ILE A 58 1.21 4.11 -19.75
CA ILE A 58 0.95 3.12 -18.69
C ILE A 58 -0.21 2.19 -19.07
N LYS A 59 -1.25 2.75 -19.69
CA LYS A 59 -2.40 2.01 -20.19
C LYS A 59 -2.00 0.97 -21.24
N ALA A 60 -1.11 1.33 -22.16
CA ALA A 60 -0.58 0.39 -23.15
C ALA A 60 0.21 -0.75 -22.47
N GLN A 61 1.01 -0.46 -21.44
CA GLN A 61 1.72 -1.47 -20.66
C GLN A 61 0.77 -2.44 -19.96
N PHE A 62 -0.32 -1.93 -19.35
CA PHE A 62 -1.34 -2.80 -18.77
C PHE A 62 -2.04 -3.67 -19.81
N TRP A 63 -2.37 -3.12 -20.99
CA TRP A 63 -2.99 -3.92 -22.07
C TRP A 63 -2.05 -5.00 -22.60
N ASP A 64 -0.76 -4.70 -22.75
CA ASP A 64 0.24 -5.72 -23.12
C ASP A 64 0.29 -6.84 -22.07
N ALA A 65 0.29 -6.49 -20.78
CA ALA A 65 0.26 -7.48 -19.70
C ALA A 65 -1.04 -8.31 -19.72
N ILE A 66 -2.19 -7.68 -19.96
CA ILE A 66 -3.49 -8.35 -20.06
C ILE A 66 -3.48 -9.36 -21.22
N HIS A 67 -3.00 -8.98 -22.40
CA HIS A 67 -2.91 -9.89 -23.57
C HIS A 67 -2.00 -11.08 -23.27
N GLN A 68 -0.85 -10.87 -22.64
CA GLN A 68 0.03 -11.97 -22.24
C GLN A 68 -0.65 -12.89 -21.23
N LEU A 69 -1.37 -12.33 -20.24
CA LEU A 69 -2.14 -13.12 -19.26
C LEU A 69 -3.27 -13.91 -19.92
N GLU A 70 -3.96 -13.34 -20.93
CA GLU A 70 -4.95 -14.06 -21.72
C GLU A 70 -4.35 -15.26 -22.43
N GLU A 71 -3.15 -15.07 -23.02
CA GLU A 71 -2.44 -16.14 -23.72
C GLU A 71 -2.03 -17.28 -22.75
N TYR A 72 -1.43 -16.94 -21.59
CA TYR A 72 -0.97 -17.93 -20.62
C TYR A 72 -2.12 -18.65 -19.90
N THR A 73 -3.21 -17.95 -19.60
CA THR A 73 -4.29 -18.50 -18.78
C THR A 73 -5.46 -19.05 -19.59
N GLY A 74 -5.57 -18.70 -20.87
CA GLY A 74 -6.72 -18.98 -21.71
C GLY A 74 -8.00 -18.22 -21.33
N LYS A 75 -7.92 -17.31 -20.34
CA LYS A 75 -9.07 -16.51 -19.88
C LYS A 75 -9.05 -15.17 -20.60
N LYS A 76 -10.24 -14.67 -20.93
CA LYS A 76 -10.38 -13.36 -21.59
C LYS A 76 -10.69 -12.25 -20.59
N TRP A 77 -10.20 -11.06 -20.91
CA TRP A 77 -10.58 -9.84 -20.20
C TRP A 77 -12.10 -9.64 -20.24
N SER A 78 -12.64 -9.07 -19.18
CA SER A 78 -14.04 -8.65 -19.09
C SER A 78 -14.10 -7.29 -18.36
N ASP A 79 -14.69 -6.33 -19.07
CA ASP A 79 -14.90 -4.98 -18.52
C ASP A 79 -15.88 -5.01 -17.32
N GLU A 80 -16.90 -5.87 -17.37
CA GLU A 80 -17.86 -6.05 -16.28
C GLU A 80 -17.15 -6.58 -15.03
N ARG A 81 -16.28 -7.57 -15.21
CA ARG A 81 -15.52 -8.15 -14.10
C ARG A 81 -14.49 -7.15 -13.55
N PHE A 82 -13.85 -6.38 -14.39
CA PHE A 82 -12.94 -5.32 -13.97
C PHE A 82 -13.68 -4.29 -13.11
N LYS A 83 -14.86 -3.85 -13.55
CA LYS A 83 -15.70 -2.89 -12.84
C LYS A 83 -16.11 -3.39 -11.46
N GLU A 84 -16.57 -4.63 -11.38
CA GLU A 84 -16.90 -5.29 -10.10
C GLU A 84 -15.72 -5.31 -9.14
N VAL A 85 -14.54 -5.76 -9.62
CA VAL A 85 -13.31 -5.84 -8.82
C VAL A 85 -12.85 -4.45 -8.39
N MET A 86 -12.96 -3.46 -9.26
CA MET A 86 -12.62 -2.07 -8.99
C MET A 86 -13.52 -1.47 -7.88
N GLU A 87 -14.82 -1.72 -7.92
CA GLU A 87 -15.76 -1.29 -6.88
C GLU A 87 -15.40 -1.89 -5.52
N ILE A 88 -15.12 -3.19 -5.46
CA ILE A 88 -14.71 -3.88 -4.23
C ILE A 88 -13.36 -3.33 -3.73
N SER A 89 -12.40 -3.14 -4.64
CA SER A 89 -11.10 -2.53 -4.33
C SER A 89 -11.25 -1.11 -3.79
N GLY A 90 -12.15 -0.31 -4.38
CA GLY A 90 -12.46 1.03 -3.93
C GLY A 90 -13.04 1.07 -2.50
N ARG A 91 -13.93 0.12 -2.16
CA ARG A 91 -14.42 -0.05 -0.78
C ARG A 91 -13.29 -0.32 0.19
N SER A 92 -12.42 -1.29 -0.13
CA SER A 92 -11.26 -1.63 0.70
C SER A 92 -10.35 -0.41 0.91
N SER A 93 -10.04 0.32 -0.17
CA SER A 93 -9.13 1.46 -0.13
C SER A 93 -9.70 2.64 0.65
N ARG A 94 -10.98 2.95 0.47
CA ARG A 94 -11.65 4.03 1.26
C ARG A 94 -11.65 3.70 2.74
N ALA A 95 -12.06 2.49 3.11
CA ALA A 95 -12.07 2.06 4.51
C ALA A 95 -10.65 2.06 5.11
N TRP A 96 -9.65 1.62 4.36
CA TRP A 96 -8.25 1.64 4.77
C TRP A 96 -7.73 3.05 5.03
N LEU A 97 -7.92 3.97 4.07
CA LEU A 97 -7.47 5.35 4.22
C LEU A 97 -8.17 6.04 5.39
N GLU A 98 -9.48 5.86 5.53
CA GLU A 98 -10.22 6.41 6.67
C GLU A 98 -9.77 5.80 8.01
N ALA A 99 -9.37 4.52 8.02
CA ALA A 99 -8.80 3.88 9.20
C ALA A 99 -7.43 4.48 9.57
N THR A 100 -6.56 4.75 8.58
CA THR A 100 -5.27 5.42 8.82
C THR A 100 -5.45 6.86 9.31
N GLU A 101 -6.47 7.56 8.82
CA GLU A 101 -6.81 8.92 9.26
C GLU A 101 -7.25 9.01 10.73
N GLN A 102 -7.67 7.90 11.37
CA GLN A 102 -7.96 7.90 12.81
C GLN A 102 -6.73 8.26 13.65
N ALA A 103 -5.53 8.21 13.08
CA ALA A 103 -4.31 8.73 13.69
C ALA A 103 -4.38 10.21 14.08
N LYS A 104 -5.31 10.99 13.54
CA LYS A 104 -5.52 12.41 13.88
C LYS A 104 -5.92 12.63 15.35
N TYR A 105 -6.47 11.63 16.02
CA TYR A 105 -6.86 11.73 17.42
C TYR A 105 -5.67 11.53 18.37
N THR A 106 -5.71 12.18 19.52
CA THR A 106 -4.70 12.06 20.58
C THR A 106 -5.37 11.70 21.90
N PRO A 107 -5.06 10.54 22.50
CA PRO A 107 -4.18 9.50 21.96
C PRO A 107 -4.76 8.82 20.70
N SER A 108 -3.88 8.25 19.89
CA SER A 108 -4.30 7.47 18.72
C SER A 108 -5.10 6.24 19.15
N PRO A 109 -6.23 5.90 18.48
CA PRO A 109 -7.02 4.71 18.83
C PRO A 109 -6.33 3.40 18.49
N PHE A 110 -5.16 3.45 17.86
CA PHE A 110 -4.40 2.26 17.44
C PHE A 110 -2.89 2.42 17.62
N ASN A 111 -2.21 1.28 17.66
CA ASN A 111 -0.77 1.18 17.51
C ASN A 111 -0.43 1.17 16.01
N GLY A 112 0.38 2.11 15.53
CA GLY A 112 0.70 2.20 14.11
C GLY A 112 1.38 0.97 13.52
N PHE A 113 2.01 0.10 14.33
CA PHE A 113 2.50 -1.20 13.84
C PHE A 113 1.37 -2.14 13.39
N ASP A 114 0.13 -1.91 13.85
CA ASP A 114 -1.03 -2.66 13.37
C ASP A 114 -1.31 -2.34 11.90
N LEU A 115 -1.02 -1.11 11.45
CA LEU A 115 -1.12 -0.72 10.04
C LEU A 115 -0.24 -1.60 9.14
N LEU A 116 0.99 -1.90 9.57
CA LEU A 116 1.89 -2.75 8.80
C LEU A 116 1.36 -4.19 8.67
N ASN A 117 0.72 -4.71 9.71
CA ASN A 117 0.10 -6.04 9.68
C ASN A 117 -1.15 -6.06 8.79
N HIS A 118 -2.04 -5.08 8.95
CA HIS A 118 -3.30 -5.03 8.20
C HIS A 118 -3.09 -4.65 6.73
N MET A 119 -2.04 -3.90 6.41
CA MET A 119 -1.64 -3.59 5.04
C MET A 119 -1.47 -4.86 4.18
N ALA A 120 -1.06 -5.97 4.76
CA ALA A 120 -0.94 -7.24 4.04
C ALA A 120 -2.24 -7.65 3.35
N VAL A 121 -3.40 -7.37 3.95
CA VAL A 121 -4.72 -7.64 3.34
C VAL A 121 -4.93 -6.76 2.10
N MET A 122 -4.53 -5.48 2.17
CA MET A 122 -4.59 -4.55 1.03
C MET A 122 -3.69 -4.97 -0.14
N VAL A 123 -2.56 -5.62 0.15
CA VAL A 123 -1.61 -6.09 -0.87
C VAL A 123 -2.06 -7.42 -1.48
N THR A 124 -2.44 -8.40 -0.65
CA THR A 124 -2.61 -9.80 -1.09
C THR A 124 -4.04 -10.18 -1.46
N ALA A 125 -5.02 -9.42 -1.01
CA ALA A 125 -6.44 -9.74 -1.18
C ALA A 125 -7.28 -8.61 -1.82
N ARG A 126 -6.61 -7.63 -2.43
CA ARG A 126 -7.28 -6.53 -3.15
C ARG A 126 -8.29 -7.08 -4.16
N GLY A 127 -9.47 -6.45 -4.23
CA GLY A 127 -10.56 -6.87 -5.12
C GLY A 127 -11.36 -8.08 -4.64
N LYS A 128 -11.06 -8.62 -3.45
CA LYS A 128 -11.88 -9.64 -2.80
C LYS A 128 -12.84 -9.00 -1.80
N LYS A 129 -14.07 -9.50 -1.76
CA LYS A 129 -15.11 -8.98 -0.84
C LYS A 129 -14.67 -9.09 0.61
N GLU A 130 -14.01 -10.20 0.99
CA GLU A 130 -13.51 -10.44 2.34
C GLU A 130 -12.48 -9.40 2.78
N ALA A 131 -11.68 -8.89 1.85
CA ALA A 131 -10.74 -7.82 2.13
C ALA A 131 -11.45 -6.50 2.41
N ALA A 132 -12.49 -6.18 1.64
CA ALA A 132 -13.30 -4.98 1.87
C ALA A 132 -13.99 -5.05 3.24
N ASP A 133 -14.65 -6.17 3.54
CA ASP A 133 -15.35 -6.39 4.81
C ASP A 133 -14.36 -6.33 6.01
N ALA A 134 -13.14 -6.83 5.85
CA ALA A 134 -12.10 -6.75 6.87
C ALA A 134 -11.63 -5.30 7.12
N MET A 135 -11.44 -4.49 6.07
CA MET A 135 -11.03 -3.10 6.21
C MET A 135 -12.15 -2.23 6.80
N GLU A 136 -13.41 -2.48 6.43
CA GLU A 136 -14.56 -1.80 7.04
C GLU A 136 -14.71 -2.16 8.53
N THR A 137 -14.42 -3.41 8.89
CA THR A 137 -14.40 -3.85 10.29
C THR A 137 -13.28 -3.16 11.07
N LEU A 138 -12.08 -3.09 10.50
CA LEU A 138 -10.94 -2.39 11.11
C LEU A 138 -11.25 -0.91 11.37
N LEU A 139 -11.82 -0.23 10.38
CA LEU A 139 -12.25 1.15 10.51
C LEU A 139 -13.25 1.32 11.66
N LYS A 140 -14.24 0.44 11.72
CA LYS A 140 -15.24 0.45 12.81
C LYS A 140 -14.57 0.29 14.17
N GLU A 141 -13.65 -0.67 14.32
CA GLU A 141 -12.92 -0.90 15.58
C GLU A 141 -12.11 0.33 16.00
N TYR A 142 -11.45 1.02 15.07
CA TYR A 142 -10.68 2.21 15.39
C TYR A 142 -11.57 3.38 15.82
N LYS A 143 -12.72 3.56 15.16
CA LYS A 143 -13.73 4.55 15.58
C LYS A 143 -14.28 4.26 16.98
N GLU A 144 -14.63 3.00 17.25
CA GLU A 144 -15.09 2.57 18.57
C GLU A 144 -14.01 2.76 19.66
N ASN A 145 -12.76 2.47 19.34
CA ASN A 145 -11.65 2.70 20.26
C ASN A 145 -11.52 4.20 20.62
N HIS A 146 -11.65 5.08 19.62
CA HIS A 146 -11.65 6.50 19.84
C HIS A 146 -12.82 6.93 20.78
N GLU A 147 -14.05 6.51 20.48
CA GLU A 147 -15.24 6.83 21.27
C GLU A 147 -15.14 6.34 22.73
N LYS A 148 -14.53 5.18 22.95
CA LYS A 148 -14.33 4.56 24.26
C LYS A 148 -13.08 5.08 24.99
N GLY A 149 -12.27 5.94 24.35
CA GLY A 149 -10.98 6.38 24.89
C GLY A 149 -9.97 5.23 25.05
N THR A 150 -10.07 4.18 24.26
CA THR A 150 -9.18 3.02 24.24
C THR A 150 -8.24 3.04 23.04
N SER A 151 -7.18 2.24 23.09
CA SER A 151 -6.20 2.12 22.00
C SER A 151 -5.57 0.74 21.98
N THR A 152 -5.30 0.21 20.78
CA THR A 152 -4.50 -1.01 20.66
C THR A 152 -3.03 -0.76 21.02
N PHE A 153 -2.60 0.48 21.14
CA PHE A 153 -1.26 0.82 21.66
C PHE A 153 -1.07 0.34 23.12
N ARG A 154 -2.12 0.38 23.95
CA ARG A 154 -2.14 -0.19 25.31
C ARG A 154 -0.98 0.31 26.19
N ALA A 155 -0.61 1.58 26.05
CA ALA A 155 0.37 2.30 26.85
C ALA A 155 0.05 3.80 26.77
N GLU A 156 0.66 4.60 27.66
CA GLU A 156 0.59 6.05 27.54
C GLU A 156 1.31 6.52 26.28
N GLU A 157 0.61 7.25 25.41
CA GLU A 157 1.19 7.85 24.19
C GLU A 157 1.85 9.18 24.59
N LYS A 158 3.19 9.14 24.74
CA LYS A 158 4.00 10.33 25.08
C LYS A 158 4.55 11.01 23.83
N TYR A 159 4.91 10.23 22.85
CA TYR A 159 5.51 10.69 21.60
C TYR A 159 4.83 10.01 20.42
N ARG A 160 4.64 10.79 19.36
CA ARG A 160 4.03 10.36 18.10
C ARG A 160 5.08 10.50 17.01
N ILE A 161 5.25 9.46 16.22
CA ILE A 161 6.22 9.46 15.11
C ILE A 161 5.59 8.97 13.82
N MET A 162 6.13 9.43 12.70
CA MET A 162 5.94 8.83 11.38
C MET A 162 7.09 7.88 11.11
N PHE A 163 6.79 6.70 10.57
CA PHE A 163 7.80 5.78 10.09
C PHE A 163 7.97 5.97 8.57
N GLU A 164 9.20 6.11 8.13
CA GLU A 164 9.55 6.22 6.72
C GLU A 164 10.34 4.99 6.29
N GLY A 165 10.01 4.47 5.10
CA GLY A 165 10.65 3.31 4.51
C GLY A 165 9.91 1.99 4.75
N ILE A 166 10.55 0.90 4.31
CA ILE A 166 10.01 -0.45 4.41
C ILE A 166 10.27 -1.00 5.81
N ALA A 167 9.24 -1.61 6.40
CA ALA A 167 9.34 -2.21 7.72
C ALA A 167 10.34 -3.38 7.74
N CYS A 168 11.12 -3.47 8.82
CA CYS A 168 11.96 -4.63 9.06
C CYS A 168 11.12 -5.79 9.61
N TRP A 169 10.51 -6.55 8.70
CA TRP A 169 9.51 -7.57 9.01
C TRP A 169 9.93 -8.57 10.09
N PRO A 170 11.16 -9.13 10.10
CA PRO A 170 11.57 -10.07 11.15
C PRO A 170 11.64 -9.43 12.54
N TRP A 171 11.75 -8.11 12.62
CA TRP A 171 11.97 -7.37 13.87
C TRP A 171 10.79 -6.49 14.29
N LEU A 172 9.65 -6.56 13.61
CA LEU A 172 8.47 -5.72 13.91
C LEU A 172 8.09 -5.78 15.39
N ARG A 173 8.01 -6.99 15.95
CA ARG A 173 7.63 -7.18 17.35
C ARG A 173 8.64 -6.54 18.31
N VAL A 174 9.93 -6.69 18.04
CA VAL A 174 11.00 -6.13 18.89
C VAL A 174 10.96 -4.62 18.82
N THR A 175 10.87 -4.05 17.62
CA THR A 175 10.81 -2.61 17.40
C THR A 175 9.56 -2.01 18.05
N SER A 176 8.39 -2.57 17.80
CA SER A 176 7.12 -2.12 18.41
C SER A 176 7.17 -2.17 19.92
N THR A 177 7.68 -3.26 20.51
CA THR A 177 7.80 -3.39 21.97
C THR A 177 8.78 -2.36 22.55
N GLY A 178 9.92 -2.15 21.88
CA GLY A 178 10.93 -1.18 22.32
C GLY A 178 10.45 0.27 22.26
N LEU A 179 9.70 0.65 21.24
CA LEU A 179 9.10 1.97 21.13
C LEU A 179 7.97 2.15 22.15
N LYS A 180 7.07 1.18 22.25
CA LYS A 180 5.96 1.19 23.19
C LYS A 180 6.40 1.34 24.65
N SER A 181 7.48 0.64 25.05
CA SER A 181 8.02 0.74 26.42
C SER A 181 8.49 2.14 26.78
N ARG A 182 8.69 3.00 25.79
CA ARG A 182 9.08 4.42 25.94
C ARG A 182 7.92 5.39 25.70
N GLY A 183 6.71 4.89 25.47
CA GLY A 183 5.53 5.71 25.16
C GLY A 183 5.57 6.28 23.73
N ILE A 184 6.37 5.71 22.83
CA ILE A 184 6.48 6.16 21.44
C ILE A 184 5.52 5.35 20.58
N ASN A 185 4.49 6.00 20.01
CA ASN A 185 3.57 5.41 19.07
C ASN A 185 3.92 5.84 17.63
N MET A 186 4.14 4.89 16.74
CA MET A 186 4.22 5.15 15.32
C MET A 186 2.80 5.26 14.79
N VAL A 187 2.30 6.46 14.57
CA VAL A 187 0.89 6.69 14.24
C VAL A 187 0.61 6.69 12.74
N THR A 188 1.62 6.89 11.91
CA THR A 188 1.46 6.90 10.45
C THR A 188 2.73 6.48 9.73
N THR A 189 2.57 6.07 8.47
CA THR A 189 3.66 5.75 7.55
C THR A 189 3.21 5.93 6.10
N ILE A 190 4.05 6.53 5.27
CA ILE A 190 3.84 6.60 3.81
C ILE A 190 3.68 5.21 3.21
N TYR A 191 4.40 4.22 3.73
CA TYR A 191 4.37 2.86 3.21
C TYR A 191 2.98 2.23 3.31
N ALA A 192 2.29 2.38 4.45
CA ALA A 192 0.93 1.86 4.60
C ALA A 192 -0.10 2.67 3.81
N ASP A 193 0.02 4.00 3.80
CA ASP A 193 -0.86 4.90 3.05
C ASP A 193 -0.82 4.63 1.54
N ALA A 194 0.35 4.31 1.01
CA ALA A 194 0.55 4.05 -0.42
C ALA A 194 -0.31 2.93 -1.01
N PHE A 195 -0.84 2.02 -0.19
CA PHE A 195 -1.72 0.94 -0.65
C PHE A 195 -3.20 1.30 -0.69
N GLY A 196 -3.57 2.53 -0.33
CA GLY A 196 -4.92 3.05 -0.43
C GLY A 196 -5.25 3.61 -1.82
N PHE A 197 -5.12 2.82 -2.89
CA PHE A 197 -5.46 3.26 -4.24
C PHE A 197 -6.97 3.47 -4.41
N ILE A 198 -7.36 4.66 -4.84
CA ILE A 198 -8.74 4.98 -5.22
C ILE A 198 -8.76 5.42 -6.68
N TYR A 199 -9.58 4.77 -7.47
CA TYR A 199 -9.83 5.10 -8.88
C TYR A 199 -11.20 4.57 -9.30
N ASP A 200 -11.81 5.24 -10.29
CA ASP A 200 -13.17 4.95 -10.75
C ASP A 200 -13.20 4.37 -12.18
N ASP A 201 -12.06 4.34 -12.85
CA ASP A 201 -11.89 3.79 -14.19
C ASP A 201 -10.44 3.33 -14.44
N PHE A 202 -10.18 2.85 -15.65
CA PHE A 202 -8.87 2.33 -16.03
C PHE A 202 -7.81 3.43 -16.11
N ASP A 203 -8.17 4.61 -16.60
CA ASP A 203 -7.25 5.76 -16.69
C ASP A 203 -6.89 6.28 -15.29
N GLY A 204 -7.87 6.34 -14.38
CA GLY A 204 -7.67 6.63 -12.97
C GLY A 204 -6.74 5.62 -12.29
N MET A 205 -6.85 4.33 -12.63
CA MET A 205 -5.92 3.30 -12.17
C MET A 205 -4.49 3.61 -12.65
N CYS A 206 -4.30 3.93 -13.92
CA CYS A 206 -3.00 4.29 -14.46
C CYS A 206 -2.39 5.51 -13.75
N ARG A 207 -3.18 6.55 -13.49
CA ARG A 207 -2.76 7.74 -12.71
C ARG A 207 -2.37 7.37 -11.28
N ALA A 208 -3.12 6.48 -10.64
CA ALA A 208 -2.80 6.03 -9.29
C ALA A 208 -1.46 5.28 -9.23
N TYR A 209 -1.17 4.44 -10.22
CA TYR A 209 0.11 3.74 -10.32
C TYR A 209 1.30 4.67 -10.61
N ALA A 210 1.11 5.73 -11.40
CA ALA A 210 2.13 6.77 -11.61
C ALA A 210 2.43 7.59 -10.34
N ASN A 211 1.48 7.65 -9.40
CA ASN A 211 1.58 8.41 -8.15
C ASN A 211 1.92 7.56 -6.92
N VAL A 212 2.50 6.38 -7.09
CA VAL A 212 3.07 5.64 -5.94
C VAL A 212 4.36 6.34 -5.44
N PRO A 213 4.73 6.17 -4.16
CA PRO A 213 5.80 6.95 -3.54
C PRO A 213 7.15 6.99 -4.27
N ASN A 214 7.48 5.94 -5.02
CA ASN A 214 8.76 5.85 -5.75
C ASN A 214 8.67 6.29 -7.22
N ALA A 215 7.47 6.54 -7.72
CA ALA A 215 7.24 6.98 -9.11
C ALA A 215 6.80 8.45 -9.19
N MET A 216 6.23 9.01 -8.12
CA MET A 216 5.70 10.37 -8.10
C MET A 216 6.78 11.44 -8.10
N ASN A 217 6.43 12.62 -8.62
CA ASN A 217 7.23 13.84 -8.52
C ASN A 217 7.70 14.13 -7.08
N LEU A 218 8.91 14.67 -6.93
CA LEU A 218 9.53 14.93 -5.62
C LEU A 218 8.77 15.98 -4.79
N GLU A 219 8.19 17.00 -5.43
CA GLU A 219 7.40 18.00 -4.72
C GLU A 219 6.09 17.40 -4.21
N HIS A 220 5.42 16.59 -5.02
CA HIS A 220 4.24 15.85 -4.62
C HIS A 220 4.57 14.87 -3.46
N ALA A 221 5.68 14.17 -3.56
CA ALA A 221 6.15 13.26 -2.50
C ALA A 221 6.43 14.00 -1.17
N ARG A 222 7.03 15.20 -1.24
CA ARG A 222 7.24 16.08 -0.10
C ARG A 222 5.92 16.54 0.51
N ASP A 223 5.02 17.04 -0.31
CA ASP A 223 3.75 17.62 0.15
C ASP A 223 2.85 16.57 0.80
N LYS A 224 2.84 15.36 0.26
CA LYS A 224 2.15 14.21 0.87
C LYS A 224 2.69 13.90 2.27
N ARG A 225 4.01 13.91 2.46
CA ARG A 225 4.64 13.69 3.77
C ARG A 225 4.31 14.79 4.76
N ILE A 226 4.41 16.04 4.33
CA ILE A 226 4.06 17.21 5.15
C ILE A 226 2.59 17.13 5.57
N LYS A 227 1.70 16.78 4.65
CA LYS A 227 0.28 16.61 4.95
C LYS A 227 0.06 15.54 6.01
N LEU A 228 0.63 14.34 5.86
CA LEU A 228 0.52 13.28 6.85
C LEU A 228 1.06 13.69 8.23
N CYS A 229 2.18 14.39 8.27
CA CYS A 229 2.72 14.92 9.54
C CYS A 229 1.74 15.87 10.21
N LYS A 230 1.13 16.79 9.45
CA LYS A 230 0.17 17.74 9.98
C LYS A 230 -1.12 17.06 10.44
N ASP A 231 -1.68 16.21 9.60
CA ASP A 231 -2.96 15.53 9.87
C ASP A 231 -2.86 14.61 11.10
N CYS A 232 -1.71 13.98 11.31
CA CYS A 232 -1.47 13.10 12.46
C CYS A 232 -0.92 13.83 13.68
N LEU A 233 -0.95 15.16 13.72
CA LEU A 233 -0.45 15.97 14.84
C LEU A 233 0.96 15.57 15.28
N LEU A 234 1.81 15.24 14.32
CA LEU A 234 3.21 15.02 14.63
C LEU A 234 3.86 16.35 14.95
N TYR A 235 4.42 16.44 16.15
CA TYR A 235 5.21 17.60 16.52
C TYR A 235 6.46 17.63 15.66
N THR A 236 6.46 18.51 14.68
CA THR A 236 7.73 19.03 14.21
C THR A 236 8.23 19.91 15.34
N SER A 237 9.11 19.36 16.17
CA SER A 237 9.86 20.22 17.10
C SER A 237 10.44 21.35 16.25
N PRO A 238 10.24 22.63 16.62
CA PRO A 238 11.03 23.66 16.02
C PRO A 238 12.48 23.27 16.25
N SER A 239 13.19 23.03 15.16
CA SER A 239 14.64 22.78 15.23
C SER A 239 15.25 23.89 16.06
N PRO A 240 16.10 23.60 17.03
CA PRO A 240 16.78 24.62 17.80
C PRO A 240 17.61 25.52 16.91
#